data_b4b8e41bfefac7b65d194b4acfc21ae6
#
_entry.id   b4b8e41bfefac7b65d194b4acfc21ae6
#
_cell.length_a   1.000
_cell.length_b   1.000
_cell.length_c   1.000
_cell.angle_alpha   90.00
_cell.angle_beta   90.00
_cell.angle_gamma   90.00
#
_symmetry.space_group_name_H-M   'P 1'
#
loop_
_entity.id
_entity.type
_entity.pdbx_description
1 polymer ?
#
loop_
_entity_poly.entity_id
_entity_poly.type
_entity_poly.pdbx_seq_one_letter_code
_entity_poly.pdbx_strand_id
1 'polypeptide(L)'
;MKDAINIVGDKYNLPNGWLNADFRYTASFSMKLEQYSQYYRTFSNVLQVRTINAEYLVAMKLMSGRQYKHDLSDVVGILVEHLEKGEPLTMAAIERAVEELYGAWEKLPATSQSFIRSAMEHPNLRDVYAQINRSEQEAKSILVSFEERYPGVTTRENVNDILANARAKAASKASLLDELKAKRKSDRDAR
;
A
#
# COMPACT_ATOMS: atom_id res chain seq x y z
N MET A 1 -2.27 29.93 2.57
CA MET A 1 -1.92 28.56 3.04
C MET A 1 -0.67 28.01 2.33
N LYS A 2 -0.55 28.07 0.99
CA LYS A 2 0.65 27.60 0.26
C LYS A 2 1.94 28.26 0.75
N ASP A 3 1.94 29.58 0.93
CA ASP A 3 3.13 30.33 1.39
C ASP A 3 3.59 29.89 2.78
N ALA A 4 2.66 29.66 3.70
CA ALA A 4 2.99 29.15 5.04
C ALA A 4 3.58 27.74 4.99
N ILE A 5 3.10 26.86 4.11
CA ILE A 5 3.63 25.52 3.90
C ILE A 5 5.07 25.60 3.37
N ASN A 6 5.33 26.48 2.39
CA ASN A 6 6.65 26.69 1.83
C ASN A 6 7.63 27.26 2.88
N ILE A 7 7.23 28.28 3.63
CA ILE A 7 8.06 28.87 4.71
C ILE A 7 8.46 27.80 5.75
N VAL A 8 7.54 26.94 6.14
CA VAL A 8 7.83 25.84 7.08
C VAL A 8 8.74 24.80 6.41
N GLY A 9 8.48 24.46 5.15
CA GLY A 9 9.32 23.57 4.36
C GLY A 9 10.77 24.05 4.31
N ASP A 10 10.98 25.28 3.93
CA ASP A 10 12.31 25.91 3.85
C ASP A 10 13.01 25.95 5.21
N LYS A 11 12.28 26.38 6.26
CA LYS A 11 12.83 26.49 7.63
C LYS A 11 13.33 25.14 8.17
N TYR A 12 12.65 24.05 7.87
CA TYR A 12 12.96 22.71 8.41
C TYR A 12 13.54 21.76 7.36
N ASN A 13 13.91 22.25 6.20
CA ASN A 13 14.45 21.47 5.07
C ASN A 13 13.58 20.25 4.72
N LEU A 14 12.27 20.47 4.65
CA LEU A 14 11.31 19.44 4.30
C LEU A 14 11.20 19.30 2.77
N PRO A 15 10.92 18.13 2.24
CA PRO A 15 10.79 17.93 0.80
C PRO A 15 9.62 18.74 0.21
N ASN A 16 9.73 19.14 -1.06
CA ASN A 16 8.64 19.79 -1.76
C ASN A 16 7.37 18.96 -1.70
N GLY A 17 6.24 19.60 -1.36
CA GLY A 17 4.95 18.92 -1.20
C GLY A 17 4.82 18.09 0.09
N TRP A 18 5.68 18.30 1.08
CA TRP A 18 5.62 17.63 2.38
C TRP A 18 4.23 17.72 3.05
N LEU A 19 3.49 18.78 2.76
CA LEU A 19 2.08 18.94 3.11
C LEU A 19 1.31 19.41 1.87
N ASN A 20 0.38 18.61 1.40
CA ASN A 20 -0.42 18.90 0.22
C ASN A 20 -1.87 18.41 0.39
N ALA A 21 -2.73 18.78 -0.54
CA ALA A 21 -4.12 18.37 -0.58
C ALA A 21 -4.42 17.30 -1.65
N ASP A 22 -3.40 16.66 -2.21
CA ASP A 22 -3.50 15.75 -3.36
C ASP A 22 -4.37 14.53 -3.05
N PHE A 23 -4.41 14.13 -1.77
CA PHE A 23 -5.29 13.06 -1.31
C PHE A 23 -6.76 13.30 -1.67
N ARG A 24 -7.22 14.56 -1.69
CA ARG A 24 -8.60 14.92 -2.05
C ARG A 24 -9.02 14.51 -3.46
N TYR A 25 -8.06 14.29 -4.33
CA TYR A 25 -8.28 13.91 -5.73
C TYR A 25 -8.12 12.40 -5.97
N THR A 26 -8.01 11.62 -4.91
CA THR A 26 -7.87 10.17 -5.00
C THR A 26 -9.21 9.46 -4.80
N ALA A 27 -9.35 8.25 -5.36
CA ALA A 27 -10.54 7.41 -5.17
C ALA A 27 -10.77 7.00 -3.70
N SER A 28 -9.70 7.00 -2.89
CA SER A 28 -9.77 6.68 -1.46
C SER A 28 -10.23 7.85 -0.58
N PHE A 29 -10.37 9.05 -1.13
CA PHE A 29 -10.89 10.19 -0.39
C PHE A 29 -12.41 10.11 -0.22
N SER A 30 -12.90 10.41 0.98
CA SER A 30 -14.31 10.60 1.27
C SER A 30 -14.49 11.85 2.14
N MET A 31 -15.49 12.66 1.84
CA MET A 31 -15.86 13.82 2.68
C MET A 31 -16.29 13.43 4.10
N LYS A 32 -16.66 12.16 4.30
CA LYS A 32 -17.09 11.64 5.61
C LYS A 32 -15.93 11.34 6.56
N LEU A 33 -14.69 11.36 6.09
CA LEU A 33 -13.50 11.01 6.90
C LEU A 33 -13.36 11.87 8.16
N GLU A 34 -13.75 13.13 8.11
CA GLU A 34 -13.72 14.01 9.29
C GLU A 34 -14.63 13.48 10.41
N GLN A 35 -15.81 12.94 10.09
CA GLN A 35 -16.76 12.38 11.05
C GLN A 35 -16.19 11.16 11.77
N TYR A 36 -15.33 10.38 11.10
CA TYR A 36 -14.70 9.16 11.58
C TYR A 36 -13.26 9.36 12.04
N SER A 37 -12.96 10.58 12.48
CA SER A 37 -11.65 10.96 13.00
C SER A 37 -11.76 11.46 14.43
N GLN A 38 -10.70 11.20 15.21
CA GLN A 38 -10.58 11.66 16.59
C GLN A 38 -9.71 12.91 16.65
N TYR A 39 -10.04 13.81 17.56
CA TYR A 39 -9.19 14.95 17.86
C TYR A 39 -7.87 14.46 18.48
N TYR A 40 -6.78 14.90 17.92
CA TYR A 40 -5.44 14.63 18.44
C TYR A 40 -4.90 15.83 19.21
N ARG A 41 -4.74 16.97 18.54
CA ARG A 41 -4.13 18.17 19.13
C ARG A 41 -4.39 19.42 18.30
N THR A 42 -4.45 20.58 18.99
CA THR A 42 -4.39 21.91 18.36
C THR A 42 -3.04 22.55 18.60
N PHE A 43 -2.39 22.99 17.53
CA PHE A 43 -1.10 23.67 17.57
C PHE A 43 -1.33 25.18 17.39
N SER A 44 -0.79 25.98 18.31
CA SER A 44 -0.84 27.45 18.30
C SER A 44 -2.25 28.02 18.09
N ASN A 45 -3.29 27.36 18.54
CA ASN A 45 -4.70 27.71 18.35
C ASN A 45 -5.14 27.89 16.87
N VAL A 46 -4.33 27.41 15.91
CA VAL A 46 -4.56 27.60 14.47
C VAL A 46 -4.72 26.27 13.75
N LEU A 47 -3.87 25.28 14.03
CA LEU A 47 -3.87 24.00 13.34
C LEU A 47 -4.45 22.92 14.23
N GLN A 48 -5.67 22.46 13.93
CA GLN A 48 -6.26 21.29 14.54
C GLN A 48 -5.83 20.04 13.77
N VAL A 49 -5.20 19.09 14.47
CA VAL A 49 -4.85 17.76 13.94
C VAL A 49 -5.83 16.72 14.45
N ARG A 50 -6.29 15.87 13.56
CA ARG A 50 -7.16 14.73 13.85
C ARG A 50 -6.56 13.46 13.28
N THR A 51 -6.82 12.31 13.91
CA THR A 51 -6.43 10.99 13.44
C THR A 51 -7.66 10.22 13.00
N ILE A 52 -7.60 9.57 11.86
CA ILE A 52 -8.69 8.73 11.37
C ILE A 52 -8.71 7.44 12.20
N ASN A 53 -9.91 6.98 12.57
CA ASN A 53 -10.05 5.70 13.28
C ASN A 53 -9.53 4.55 12.42
N ALA A 54 -9.00 3.53 13.04
CA ALA A 54 -8.24 2.48 12.39
C ALA A 54 -9.01 1.73 11.30
N GLU A 55 -10.27 1.35 11.53
CA GLU A 55 -11.13 0.67 10.57
C GLU A 55 -11.36 1.51 9.30
N TYR A 56 -11.51 2.84 9.43
CA TYR A 56 -11.66 3.74 8.28
C TYR A 56 -10.33 3.98 7.56
N LEU A 57 -9.21 3.99 8.29
CA LEU A 57 -7.89 4.06 7.68
C LEU A 57 -7.61 2.79 6.86
N VAL A 58 -7.98 1.61 7.39
CA VAL A 58 -7.94 0.34 6.65
C VAL A 58 -8.81 0.41 5.39
N ALA A 59 -10.06 0.87 5.51
CA ALA A 59 -10.96 1.02 4.37
C ALA A 59 -10.38 1.93 3.27
N MET A 60 -9.76 3.05 3.65
CA MET A 60 -9.08 3.95 2.71
C MET A 60 -7.91 3.28 1.98
N LYS A 61 -7.08 2.54 2.71
CA LYS A 61 -5.93 1.83 2.15
C LYS A 61 -6.38 0.71 1.21
N LEU A 62 -7.44 -0.03 1.55
CA LEU A 62 -8.05 -1.04 0.69
C LEU A 62 -8.64 -0.43 -0.58
N MET A 63 -9.31 0.74 -0.49
CA MET A 63 -9.82 1.45 -1.66
C MET A 63 -8.70 1.90 -2.61
N SER A 64 -7.55 2.29 -2.06
CA SER A 64 -6.37 2.63 -2.85
C SER A 64 -5.71 1.39 -3.46
N GLY A 65 -5.44 0.36 -2.67
CA GLY A 65 -4.97 -0.97 -3.04
C GLY A 65 -3.75 -1.05 -3.95
N ARG A 66 -2.86 -0.04 -3.92
CA ARG A 66 -1.70 0.04 -4.82
C ARG A 66 -0.60 -0.92 -4.38
N GLN A 67 -0.20 -1.82 -5.28
CA GLN A 67 0.81 -2.84 -5.01
C GLN A 67 2.26 -2.33 -4.96
N TYR A 68 2.51 -1.07 -5.30
CA TYR A 68 3.83 -0.42 -5.35
C TYR A 68 3.98 0.72 -4.34
N LYS A 69 2.97 0.92 -3.51
CA LYS A 69 2.94 1.78 -2.33
C LYS A 69 2.73 0.88 -1.12
N HIS A 70 2.89 1.37 0.07
CA HIS A 70 2.72 0.57 1.28
C HIS A 70 1.24 0.41 1.70
N ASP A 71 0.28 0.47 0.77
CA ASP A 71 -1.14 0.46 1.12
C ASP A 71 -1.58 -0.87 1.77
N LEU A 72 -1.14 -2.01 1.23
CA LEU A 72 -1.53 -3.32 1.78
C LEU A 72 -0.70 -3.71 3.00
N SER A 73 0.59 -3.41 3.03
CA SER A 73 1.41 -3.62 4.24
C SER A 73 0.97 -2.73 5.39
N ASP A 74 0.56 -1.48 5.12
CA ASP A 74 -0.02 -0.58 6.13
C ASP A 74 -1.32 -1.17 6.72
N VAL A 75 -2.19 -1.77 5.88
CA VAL A 75 -3.40 -2.47 6.37
C VAL A 75 -3.01 -3.56 7.36
N VAL A 76 -2.09 -4.45 6.98
CA VAL A 76 -1.68 -5.54 7.89
C VAL A 76 -0.97 -5.00 9.14
N GLY A 77 -0.17 -3.94 8.99
CA GLY A 77 0.48 -3.27 10.11
C GLY A 77 -0.53 -2.74 11.14
N ILE A 78 -1.62 -2.12 10.68
CA ILE A 78 -2.72 -1.65 11.55
C ILE A 78 -3.40 -2.84 12.24
N LEU A 79 -3.66 -3.95 11.53
CA LEU A 79 -4.25 -5.15 12.12
C LEU A 79 -3.35 -5.75 13.20
N VAL A 80 -2.03 -5.83 12.95
CA VAL A 80 -1.04 -6.31 13.94
C VAL A 80 -1.02 -5.41 15.17
N GLU A 81 -0.93 -4.09 14.98
CA GLU A 81 -0.90 -3.13 16.08
C GLU A 81 -2.13 -3.23 16.97
N HIS A 82 -3.33 -3.34 16.38
CA HIS A 82 -4.57 -3.47 17.14
C HIS A 82 -4.68 -4.82 17.86
N LEU A 83 -4.20 -5.90 17.23
CA LEU A 83 -4.13 -7.21 17.87
C LEU A 83 -3.20 -7.17 19.09
N GLU A 84 -2.04 -6.52 19.00
CA GLU A 84 -1.07 -6.39 20.09
C GLU A 84 -1.57 -5.50 21.23
N LYS A 85 -2.42 -4.53 20.95
CA LYS A 85 -3.10 -3.70 21.96
C LYS A 85 -4.26 -4.43 22.65
N GLY A 86 -4.64 -5.63 22.22
CA GLY A 86 -5.79 -6.37 22.73
C GLY A 86 -7.14 -5.86 22.25
N GLU A 87 -7.16 -5.04 21.21
CA GLU A 87 -8.35 -4.45 20.58
C GLU A 87 -8.40 -4.83 19.09
N PRO A 88 -8.47 -6.12 18.73
CA PRO A 88 -8.38 -6.55 17.35
C PRO A 88 -9.52 -5.99 16.49
N LEU A 89 -9.18 -5.46 15.32
CA LEU A 89 -10.15 -5.07 14.33
C LEU A 89 -10.87 -6.29 13.78
N THR A 90 -12.19 -6.21 13.67
CA THR A 90 -13.01 -7.28 13.10
C THR A 90 -13.33 -7.04 11.63
N MET A 91 -13.56 -8.09 10.87
CA MET A 91 -14.00 -7.98 9.48
C MET A 91 -15.28 -7.14 9.36
N ALA A 92 -16.24 -7.35 10.28
CA ALA A 92 -17.48 -6.58 10.31
C ALA A 92 -17.28 -5.08 10.54
N ALA A 93 -16.26 -4.68 11.33
CA ALA A 93 -15.92 -3.27 11.53
C ALA A 93 -15.35 -2.66 10.24
N ILE A 94 -14.49 -3.40 9.53
CA ILE A 94 -13.90 -2.98 8.26
C ILE A 94 -14.96 -2.88 7.16
N GLU A 95 -15.85 -3.87 7.04
CA GLU A 95 -16.97 -3.86 6.07
C GLU A 95 -17.87 -2.64 6.30
N ARG A 96 -18.27 -2.37 7.54
CA ARG A 96 -19.05 -1.20 7.90
C ARG A 96 -18.35 0.11 7.53
N ALA A 97 -17.05 0.23 7.83
CA ALA A 97 -16.27 1.42 7.48
C ALA A 97 -16.23 1.66 5.97
N VAL A 98 -16.10 0.59 5.16
CA VAL A 98 -16.17 0.66 3.70
C VAL A 98 -17.55 1.14 3.23
N GLU A 99 -18.62 0.56 3.76
CA GLU A 99 -19.99 0.94 3.41
C GLU A 99 -20.30 2.39 3.78
N GLU A 100 -19.88 2.84 4.96
CA GLU A 100 -20.06 4.21 5.42
C GLU A 100 -19.28 5.22 4.59
N LEU A 101 -18.03 4.91 4.18
CA LEU A 101 -17.23 5.80 3.36
C LEU A 101 -17.64 5.80 1.88
N TYR A 102 -17.92 4.62 1.32
CA TYR A 102 -18.03 4.43 -0.13
C TYR A 102 -19.40 3.91 -0.58
N GLY A 103 -20.28 3.56 0.35
CA GLY A 103 -21.66 3.16 0.07
C GLY A 103 -21.89 1.65 -0.09
N ALA A 104 -20.89 0.87 -0.48
CA ALA A 104 -20.98 -0.57 -0.61
C ALA A 104 -19.60 -1.24 -0.60
N TRP A 105 -19.54 -2.48 -0.09
CA TRP A 105 -18.32 -3.30 -0.09
C TRP A 105 -17.75 -3.54 -1.50
N GLU A 106 -18.61 -3.73 -2.48
CA GLU A 106 -18.26 -4.01 -3.88
C GLU A 106 -17.58 -2.83 -4.58
N LYS A 107 -17.54 -1.66 -3.95
CA LYS A 107 -16.76 -0.50 -4.44
C LYS A 107 -15.27 -0.70 -4.29
N LEU A 108 -14.84 -1.55 -3.37
CA LEU A 108 -13.42 -1.90 -3.26
C LEU A 108 -12.95 -2.69 -4.49
N PRO A 109 -11.68 -2.52 -4.90
CA PRO A 109 -11.06 -3.42 -5.88
C PRO A 109 -11.20 -4.89 -5.45
N ALA A 110 -11.54 -5.80 -6.37
CA ALA A 110 -11.71 -7.22 -6.05
C ALA A 110 -10.44 -7.83 -5.42
N THR A 111 -9.27 -7.38 -5.84
CA THR A 111 -7.98 -7.78 -5.25
C THR A 111 -7.86 -7.37 -3.78
N SER A 112 -8.34 -6.19 -3.42
CA SER A 112 -8.35 -5.71 -2.02
C SER A 112 -9.36 -6.47 -1.17
N GLN A 113 -10.52 -6.81 -1.72
CA GLN A 113 -11.53 -7.63 -1.04
C GLN A 113 -10.98 -9.04 -0.72
N SER A 114 -10.38 -9.70 -1.70
CA SER A 114 -9.77 -11.03 -1.51
C SER A 114 -8.58 -10.97 -0.54
N PHE A 115 -7.76 -9.93 -0.66
CA PHE A 115 -6.61 -9.72 0.21
C PHE A 115 -7.00 -9.62 1.68
N ILE A 116 -7.93 -8.73 2.03
CA ILE A 116 -8.29 -8.52 3.44
C ILE A 116 -8.92 -9.77 4.06
N ARG A 117 -9.77 -10.49 3.32
CA ARG A 117 -10.34 -11.76 3.81
C ARG A 117 -9.25 -12.78 4.10
N SER A 118 -8.33 -12.99 3.15
CA SER A 118 -7.20 -13.92 3.33
C SER A 118 -6.28 -13.50 4.49
N ALA A 119 -6.01 -12.19 4.63
CA ALA A 119 -5.17 -11.69 5.72
C ALA A 119 -5.82 -11.93 7.10
N MET A 120 -7.12 -11.68 7.23
CA MET A 120 -7.87 -11.87 8.48
C MET A 120 -8.02 -13.34 8.89
N GLU A 121 -8.00 -14.26 7.92
CA GLU A 121 -8.04 -15.72 8.17
C GLU A 121 -6.65 -16.30 8.49
N HIS A 122 -5.57 -15.56 8.23
CA HIS A 122 -4.22 -16.07 8.41
C HIS A 122 -3.84 -16.17 9.90
N PRO A 123 -3.26 -17.29 10.36
CA PRO A 123 -2.95 -17.49 11.78
C PRO A 123 -1.85 -16.54 12.31
N ASN A 124 -1.02 -15.99 11.43
CA ASN A 124 0.07 -15.10 11.80
C ASN A 124 0.12 -13.85 10.89
N LEU A 125 -0.44 -12.74 11.36
CA LEU A 125 -0.44 -11.48 10.65
C LEU A 125 0.96 -10.88 10.43
N ARG A 126 1.94 -11.17 11.31
CA ARG A 126 3.31 -10.68 11.12
C ARG A 126 3.99 -11.32 9.91
N ASP A 127 3.72 -12.59 9.63
CA ASP A 127 4.22 -13.26 8.43
C ASP A 127 3.58 -12.66 7.17
N VAL A 128 2.27 -12.41 7.22
CA VAL A 128 1.56 -11.69 6.13
C VAL A 128 2.17 -10.33 5.89
N TYR A 129 2.41 -9.55 6.95
CA TYR A 129 3.07 -8.25 6.87
C TYR A 129 4.43 -8.34 6.16
N ALA A 130 5.29 -9.25 6.62
CA ALA A 130 6.62 -9.42 6.06
C ALA A 130 6.58 -9.79 4.57
N GLN A 131 5.67 -10.68 4.18
CA GLN A 131 5.49 -11.11 2.79
C GLN A 131 5.00 -9.96 1.89
N ILE A 132 3.97 -9.25 2.32
CA ILE A 132 3.37 -8.15 1.55
C ILE A 132 4.37 -6.99 1.42
N ASN A 133 5.00 -6.59 2.52
CA ASN A 133 5.99 -5.51 2.51
C ASN A 133 7.16 -5.82 1.54
N ARG A 134 7.64 -7.07 1.52
CA ARG A 134 8.66 -7.51 0.56
C ARG A 134 8.17 -7.40 -0.88
N SER A 135 6.95 -7.85 -1.17
CA SER A 135 6.35 -7.77 -2.51
C SER A 135 6.16 -6.32 -2.98
N GLU A 136 5.76 -5.41 -2.10
CA GLU A 136 5.61 -3.99 -2.41
C GLU A 136 6.97 -3.32 -2.64
N GLN A 137 7.99 -3.66 -1.86
CA GLN A 137 9.36 -3.17 -2.08
C GLN A 137 9.93 -3.65 -3.42
N GLU A 138 9.72 -4.92 -3.77
CA GLU A 138 10.10 -5.46 -5.07
C GLU A 138 9.39 -4.73 -6.21
N ALA A 139 8.08 -4.55 -6.12
CA ALA A 139 7.31 -3.80 -7.10
C ALA A 139 7.82 -2.37 -7.26
N LYS A 140 8.12 -1.68 -6.16
CA LYS A 140 8.73 -0.35 -6.18
C LYS A 140 10.08 -0.34 -6.88
N SER A 141 10.95 -1.32 -6.59
CA SER A 141 12.27 -1.46 -7.23
C SER A 141 12.15 -1.67 -8.74
N ILE A 142 11.20 -2.50 -9.18
CA ILE A 142 10.91 -2.72 -10.62
C ILE A 142 10.51 -1.41 -11.29
N LEU A 143 9.60 -0.65 -10.67
CA LEU A 143 9.13 0.62 -11.24
C LEU A 143 10.21 1.70 -11.29
N VAL A 144 11.05 1.80 -10.26
CA VAL A 144 12.21 2.72 -10.27
C VAL A 144 13.15 2.38 -11.43
N SER A 145 13.53 1.10 -11.56
CA SER A 145 14.41 0.65 -12.65
C SER A 145 13.78 0.82 -14.04
N PHE A 146 12.46 0.70 -14.13
CA PHE A 146 11.71 0.97 -15.38
C PHE A 146 11.71 2.45 -15.71
N GLU A 147 11.44 3.33 -14.74
CA GLU A 147 11.41 4.78 -14.93
C GLU A 147 12.79 5.35 -15.28
N GLU A 148 13.87 4.81 -14.68
CA GLU A 148 15.26 5.17 -15.06
C GLU A 148 15.55 4.86 -16.52
N ARG A 149 15.01 3.74 -17.04
CA ARG A 149 15.21 3.32 -18.44
C ARG A 149 14.27 4.03 -19.41
N TYR A 150 13.07 4.37 -18.98
CA TYR A 150 12.01 4.95 -19.80
C TYR A 150 11.34 6.11 -19.04
N PRO A 151 12.01 7.27 -18.91
CA PRO A 151 11.51 8.41 -18.14
C PRO A 151 10.16 8.90 -18.63
N GLY A 152 9.21 9.13 -17.72
CA GLY A 152 7.90 9.70 -18.02
C GLY A 152 6.90 8.74 -18.70
N VAL A 153 7.24 7.45 -18.81
CA VAL A 153 6.34 6.45 -19.44
C VAL A 153 5.39 5.82 -18.41
N THR A 154 5.76 5.80 -17.13
CA THR A 154 4.94 5.17 -16.07
C THR A 154 3.72 6.01 -15.76
N THR A 155 2.52 5.43 -15.90
CA THR A 155 1.24 6.06 -15.56
C THR A 155 0.45 5.16 -14.59
N ARG A 156 -0.65 5.68 -14.03
CA ARG A 156 -1.54 4.87 -13.17
C ARG A 156 -2.19 3.71 -13.93
N GLU A 157 -2.45 3.91 -15.21
CA GLU A 157 -3.14 2.94 -16.06
C GLU A 157 -2.22 1.78 -16.44
N ASN A 158 -0.91 2.01 -16.65
CA ASN A 158 0.01 0.99 -17.16
C ASN A 158 0.94 0.37 -16.09
N VAL A 159 0.93 0.87 -14.87
CA VAL A 159 1.83 0.40 -13.80
C VAL A 159 1.66 -1.10 -13.50
N ASN A 160 0.43 -1.60 -13.50
CA ASN A 160 0.16 -3.02 -13.25
C ASN A 160 0.67 -3.91 -14.39
N ASP A 161 0.56 -3.46 -15.64
CA ASP A 161 1.07 -4.18 -16.81
C ASP A 161 2.62 -4.21 -16.81
N ILE A 162 3.26 -3.12 -16.42
CA ILE A 162 4.72 -3.05 -16.24
C ILE A 162 5.17 -4.09 -15.20
N LEU A 163 4.51 -4.13 -14.04
CA LEU A 163 4.83 -5.08 -12.97
C LEU A 163 4.59 -6.53 -13.41
N ALA A 164 3.46 -6.83 -14.05
CA ALA A 164 3.14 -8.16 -14.54
C ALA A 164 4.17 -8.64 -15.57
N ASN A 165 4.52 -7.81 -16.53
CA ASN A 165 5.51 -8.12 -17.57
C ASN A 165 6.92 -8.34 -16.97
N ALA A 166 7.33 -7.53 -16.00
CA ALA A 166 8.62 -7.68 -15.34
C ALA A 166 8.70 -9.00 -14.56
N ARG A 167 7.67 -9.34 -13.81
CA ARG A 167 7.56 -10.60 -13.05
C ARG A 167 7.55 -11.82 -13.97
N ALA A 168 6.82 -11.79 -15.08
CA ALA A 168 6.79 -12.87 -16.08
C ALA A 168 8.18 -13.10 -16.70
N LYS A 169 8.90 -12.02 -17.05
CA LYS A 169 10.27 -12.11 -17.57
C LYS A 169 11.25 -12.68 -16.54
N ALA A 170 11.13 -12.30 -15.28
CA ALA A 170 11.95 -12.82 -14.20
C ALA A 170 11.71 -14.32 -13.98
N ALA A 171 10.45 -14.77 -13.98
CA ALA A 171 10.09 -16.18 -13.85
C ALA A 171 10.62 -17.02 -15.03
N SER A 172 10.47 -16.55 -16.27
CA SER A 172 11.02 -17.23 -17.45
C SER A 172 12.54 -17.35 -17.41
N LYS A 173 13.24 -16.29 -16.98
CA LYS A 173 14.71 -16.32 -16.82
C LYS A 173 15.15 -17.30 -15.73
N ALA A 174 14.41 -17.39 -14.62
CA ALA A 174 14.70 -18.35 -13.55
C ALA A 174 14.55 -19.80 -14.03
N SER A 175 13.45 -20.12 -14.74
CA SER A 175 13.23 -21.44 -15.34
C SER A 175 14.36 -21.87 -16.28
N LEU A 176 14.78 -20.98 -17.19
CA LEU A 176 15.92 -21.23 -18.10
C LEU A 176 17.25 -21.47 -17.35
N LEU A 177 17.49 -20.73 -16.27
CA LEU A 177 18.69 -20.91 -15.45
C LEU A 177 18.68 -22.27 -14.73
N ASP A 178 17.54 -22.72 -14.25
CA ASP A 178 17.41 -24.00 -13.57
C ASP A 178 17.59 -25.17 -14.54
N GLU A 179 17.05 -25.09 -15.78
CA GLU A 179 17.29 -26.05 -16.84
C GLU A 179 18.77 -26.14 -17.21
N LEU A 180 19.46 -24.99 -17.33
CA LEU A 180 20.88 -24.96 -17.63
C LEU A 180 21.76 -25.55 -16.50
N LYS A 181 21.37 -25.31 -15.24
CA LYS A 181 22.04 -25.91 -14.07
C LYS A 181 21.85 -27.43 -14.03
N ALA A 182 20.62 -27.91 -14.28
CA ALA A 182 20.30 -29.33 -14.33
C ALA A 182 21.13 -30.05 -15.44
N LYS A 183 21.20 -29.44 -16.62
CA LYS A 183 22.02 -29.97 -17.74
C LYS A 183 23.50 -30.05 -17.40
N ARG A 184 24.05 -29.00 -16.79
CA ARG A 184 25.47 -29.01 -16.35
C ARG A 184 25.77 -30.07 -15.29
N LYS A 185 24.80 -30.35 -14.39
CA LYS A 185 24.97 -31.41 -13.39
C LYS A 185 24.96 -32.78 -14.05
N SER A 186 24.05 -33.06 -14.96
CA SER A 186 23.99 -34.31 -15.74
C SER A 186 25.27 -34.57 -16.53
N ASP A 187 25.84 -33.54 -17.18
CA ASP A 187 27.08 -33.65 -17.95
C ASP A 187 28.34 -33.90 -17.07
N ARG A 188 28.29 -33.49 -15.78
CA ARG A 188 29.37 -33.80 -14.82
C ARG A 188 29.28 -35.21 -14.27
N ASP A 189 28.10 -35.71 -14.05
CA ASP A 189 27.86 -37.05 -13.49
C ASP A 189 28.04 -38.15 -14.55
N ALA A 190 28.10 -37.77 -15.84
CA ALA A 190 28.35 -38.67 -16.98
C ALA A 190 29.85 -38.78 -17.39
N ARG A 191 30.75 -38.09 -16.70
CA ARG A 191 32.22 -38.16 -16.88
C ARG A 191 32.91 -38.84 -15.71
#